data_e840d5719b5c1020bec38c66da08716d
#
_entry.id   e840d5719b5c1020bec38c66da08716d
#
_cell.length_a   1.000
_cell.length_b   1.000
_cell.length_c   1.000
_cell.angle_alpha   90.00
_cell.angle_beta   90.00
_cell.angle_gamma   90.00
#
_symmetry.space_group_name_H-M   'P 1'
#
loop_
_entity.id
_entity.type
_entity.pdbx_description
1 polymer ?
#
loop_
_entity_poly.entity_id
_entity_poly.type
_entity_poly.pdbx_seq_one_letter_code
_entity_poly.pdbx_strand_id
1 'polypeptide(L)'
;MPWRVAVVLPAREGFSPRAVGAIGLQVAALAGRQDVIVGPPLDGPSLLPDHEYRAVQPGLWPPGRRSLRYAAAIARAVAGTGAAVVEVHNRPDTADYVARHRPGQRVLLVLHNDPQGMRGAETPGQRRDLLRLMDVACVSGWVRQRFLDGLPDSCARQVGLSPNGVALPAMAPPMAQRARRVLFAGRVVADKGADLFVAACARLAPTRPDWDFRMIGADRFRTDAPVTPFVSDLRPKATAAGVDMAGYRPHAEVLAAMAQAAIVVVPSRWPEPFGMTALEAMAAGAALIASPVGGLPEVVGNGGLLCAPDPATGLAHAMAGLMDDLPAREDLAARGRAQAARFGIEHARACRAAMRDAALRRGGA
;
A
#
# COMPACT_ATOMS: atom_id res chain seq x y z
N MET A 1 6.07 24.32 -2.02
CA MET A 1 6.38 24.35 -3.47
C MET A 1 5.57 25.46 -4.10
N PRO A 2 6.13 26.30 -5.00
CA PRO A 2 5.39 27.42 -5.60
C PRO A 2 4.51 27.02 -6.80
N TRP A 3 4.45 25.74 -7.16
CA TRP A 3 3.75 25.21 -8.33
C TRP A 3 2.75 24.13 -7.95
N ARG A 4 1.68 24.02 -8.75
CA ARG A 4 0.61 23.05 -8.58
C ARG A 4 0.95 21.68 -9.14
N VAL A 5 0.45 20.64 -8.52
CA VAL A 5 0.47 19.25 -9.02
C VAL A 5 -0.96 18.79 -9.25
N ALA A 6 -1.21 18.13 -10.38
CA ALA A 6 -2.41 17.34 -10.58
C ALA A 6 -2.12 15.88 -10.23
N VAL A 7 -2.70 15.40 -9.13
CA VAL A 7 -2.52 14.03 -8.65
C VAL A 7 -3.64 13.15 -9.19
N VAL A 8 -3.28 12.23 -10.07
CA VAL A 8 -4.23 11.38 -10.81
C VAL A 8 -4.37 10.01 -10.15
N LEU A 9 -5.56 9.71 -9.68
CA LEU A 9 -5.91 8.42 -9.08
C LEU A 9 -6.26 7.36 -10.15
N PRO A 10 -6.02 6.06 -9.86
CA PRO A 10 -6.53 4.98 -10.68
C PRO A 10 -8.06 5.00 -10.80
N ALA A 11 -8.59 4.54 -11.94
CA ALA A 11 -10.03 4.58 -12.26
C ALA A 11 -10.95 3.81 -11.27
N ARG A 12 -10.39 2.93 -10.45
CA ARG A 12 -11.13 2.13 -9.45
C ARG A 12 -10.75 2.47 -8.02
N GLU A 13 -9.92 3.51 -7.85
CA GLU A 13 -9.51 3.95 -6.52
C GLU A 13 -10.59 4.86 -5.92
N GLY A 14 -11.12 4.48 -4.77
CA GLY A 14 -11.99 5.35 -4.00
C GLY A 14 -11.19 6.45 -3.29
N PHE A 15 -11.81 7.60 -3.04
CA PHE A 15 -11.18 8.71 -2.33
C PHE A 15 -12.16 9.39 -1.35
N SER A 16 -12.92 8.55 -0.65
CA SER A 16 -13.86 8.98 0.40
C SER A 16 -13.69 8.11 1.66
N PRO A 17 -14.10 8.56 2.85
CA PRO A 17 -14.02 7.75 4.06
C PRO A 17 -14.76 6.39 3.97
N ARG A 18 -15.76 6.30 3.08
CA ARG A 18 -16.55 5.07 2.87
C ARG A 18 -15.89 4.09 1.92
N ALA A 19 -15.08 4.60 1.00
CA ALA A 19 -14.45 3.79 -0.04
C ALA A 19 -13.06 4.37 -0.35
N VAL A 20 -12.01 3.78 0.21
CA VAL A 20 -10.63 4.15 -0.05
C VAL A 20 -9.74 2.92 -0.06
N GLY A 21 -8.85 2.87 -1.02
CA GLY A 21 -7.76 1.89 -1.07
C GLY A 21 -6.44 2.45 -0.53
N ALA A 22 -5.41 1.62 -0.52
CA ALA A 22 -4.10 2.01 -0.01
C ALA A 22 -3.48 3.19 -0.78
N ILE A 23 -3.71 3.30 -2.10
CA ILE A 23 -3.20 4.41 -2.91
C ILE A 23 -3.90 5.71 -2.50
N GLY A 24 -5.22 5.69 -2.36
CA GLY A 24 -6.00 6.85 -1.92
C GLY A 24 -5.57 7.37 -0.55
N LEU A 25 -5.34 6.47 0.41
CA LEU A 25 -4.82 6.82 1.74
C LEU A 25 -3.43 7.49 1.64
N GLN A 26 -2.52 6.95 0.82
CA GLN A 26 -1.19 7.53 0.63
C GLN A 26 -1.25 8.88 -0.09
N VAL A 27 -2.11 9.02 -1.10
CA VAL A 27 -2.33 10.32 -1.76
C VAL A 27 -2.85 11.35 -0.75
N ALA A 28 -3.83 10.99 0.08
CA ALA A 28 -4.36 11.90 1.10
C ALA A 28 -3.29 12.30 2.13
N ALA A 29 -2.45 11.34 2.56
CA ALA A 29 -1.39 11.60 3.53
C ALA A 29 -0.24 12.46 2.98
N LEU A 30 0.06 12.37 1.67
CA LEU A 30 1.23 12.99 1.06
C LEU A 30 0.90 14.23 0.19
N ALA A 31 -0.38 14.55 -0.03
CA ALA A 31 -0.79 15.69 -0.83
C ALA A 31 -0.27 17.02 -0.26
N GLY A 32 0.19 17.89 -1.15
CA GLY A 32 0.54 19.27 -0.83
C GLY A 32 -0.72 20.16 -0.83
N ARG A 33 -0.68 21.26 -0.11
CA ARG A 33 -1.85 22.17 0.04
C ARG A 33 -2.48 22.67 -1.27
N GLN A 34 -1.70 22.75 -2.34
CA GLN A 34 -2.16 23.28 -3.64
C GLN A 34 -2.40 22.17 -4.66
N ASP A 35 -2.26 20.90 -4.27
CA ASP A 35 -2.46 19.77 -5.17
C ASP A 35 -3.95 19.67 -5.57
N VAL A 36 -4.18 19.36 -6.84
CA VAL A 36 -5.51 19.06 -7.39
C VAL A 36 -5.65 17.57 -7.52
N ILE A 37 -6.64 16.99 -6.89
CA ILE A 37 -6.88 15.55 -7.00
C ILE A 37 -7.80 15.29 -8.20
N VAL A 38 -7.37 14.41 -9.08
CA VAL A 38 -8.13 14.05 -10.30
C VAL A 38 -8.40 12.54 -10.25
N GLY A 39 -9.66 12.15 -10.24
CA GLY A 39 -10.00 10.74 -10.05
C GLY A 39 -11.44 10.39 -10.42
N PRO A 40 -11.89 9.16 -10.14
CA PRO A 40 -13.26 8.74 -10.37
C PRO A 40 -14.26 9.55 -9.52
N PRO A 41 -15.56 9.57 -9.85
CA PRO A 41 -16.57 10.18 -9.00
C PRO A 41 -16.51 9.65 -7.57
N LEU A 42 -16.73 10.54 -6.62
CA LEU A 42 -16.71 10.21 -5.19
C LEU A 42 -18.03 9.55 -4.77
N ASP A 43 -17.92 8.60 -3.86
CA ASP A 43 -19.04 8.04 -3.11
C ASP A 43 -19.04 8.67 -1.69
N GLY A 44 -19.40 9.96 -1.61
CA GLY A 44 -19.40 10.74 -0.38
C GLY A 44 -18.39 11.89 -0.38
N PRO A 45 -18.09 12.50 0.78
CA PRO A 45 -17.13 13.59 0.88
C PRO A 45 -15.71 13.14 0.52
N SER A 46 -14.90 14.05 -0.02
CA SER A 46 -13.48 13.81 -0.28
C SER A 46 -12.70 13.55 1.03
N LEU A 47 -11.66 12.72 0.96
CA LEU A 47 -10.68 12.59 2.06
C LEU A 47 -9.93 13.89 2.34
N LEU A 48 -9.87 14.78 1.35
CA LEU A 48 -9.24 16.10 1.43
C LEU A 48 -10.27 17.17 1.07
N PRO A 49 -11.16 17.58 2.00
CA PRO A 49 -12.26 18.51 1.70
C PRO A 49 -11.78 19.89 1.26
N ASP A 50 -10.58 20.31 1.70
CA ASP A 50 -9.99 21.62 1.37
C ASP A 50 -9.22 21.63 0.05
N HIS A 51 -9.13 20.48 -0.65
CA HIS A 51 -8.46 20.37 -1.95
C HIS A 51 -9.47 20.36 -3.09
N GLU A 52 -9.09 20.97 -4.21
CA GLU A 52 -9.84 20.84 -5.45
C GLU A 52 -9.86 19.36 -5.88
N TYR A 53 -11.06 18.79 -6.01
CA TYR A 53 -11.27 17.45 -6.54
C TYR A 53 -11.96 17.52 -7.89
N ARG A 54 -11.37 16.92 -8.92
CA ARG A 54 -11.96 16.82 -10.26
C ARG A 54 -12.38 15.40 -10.54
N ALA A 55 -13.69 15.18 -10.51
CA ALA A 55 -14.27 13.89 -10.88
C ALA A 55 -14.16 13.64 -12.39
N VAL A 56 -13.67 12.48 -12.78
CA VAL A 56 -13.49 12.09 -14.17
C VAL A 56 -14.17 10.75 -14.45
N GLN A 57 -14.98 10.74 -15.50
CA GLN A 57 -15.57 9.52 -16.04
C GLN A 57 -15.10 9.30 -17.49
N PRO A 58 -14.89 8.01 -17.88
CA PRO A 58 -14.58 7.71 -19.27
C PRO A 58 -15.76 8.09 -20.17
N GLY A 59 -15.52 8.99 -21.11
CA GLY A 59 -16.50 9.36 -22.13
C GLY A 59 -16.65 8.28 -23.22
N LEU A 60 -17.36 8.63 -24.31
CA LEU A 60 -17.50 7.76 -25.50
C LEU A 60 -16.28 7.85 -26.43
N TRP A 61 -15.58 8.97 -26.40
CA TRP A 61 -14.43 9.27 -27.27
C TRP A 61 -13.10 9.31 -26.50
N PRO A 62 -11.95 8.85 -27.06
CA PRO A 62 -11.80 8.18 -28.37
C PRO A 62 -12.42 6.78 -28.40
N PRO A 63 -12.69 6.21 -29.58
CA PRO A 63 -13.15 4.83 -29.70
C PRO A 63 -12.08 3.88 -29.13
N GLY A 64 -12.51 2.75 -28.58
CA GLY A 64 -11.59 1.77 -28.01
C GLY A 64 -11.89 1.40 -26.56
N ARG A 65 -10.87 0.90 -25.86
CA ARG A 65 -11.01 0.35 -24.50
C ARG A 65 -11.35 1.44 -23.47
N ARG A 66 -12.09 1.06 -22.41
CA ARG A 66 -12.45 1.96 -21.32
C ARG A 66 -11.23 2.65 -20.67
N SER A 67 -10.09 1.96 -20.57
CA SER A 67 -8.85 2.55 -20.02
C SER A 67 -8.32 3.70 -20.89
N LEU A 68 -8.37 3.58 -22.24
CA LEU A 68 -7.98 4.64 -23.15
C LEU A 68 -8.91 5.85 -23.02
N ARG A 69 -10.23 5.62 -22.95
CA ARG A 69 -11.22 6.70 -22.73
C ARG A 69 -11.03 7.39 -21.39
N TYR A 70 -10.67 6.64 -20.34
CA TYR A 70 -10.33 7.22 -19.05
C TYR A 70 -9.06 8.08 -19.14
N ALA A 71 -8.00 7.59 -19.78
CA ALA A 71 -6.77 8.35 -19.99
C ALA A 71 -7.01 9.65 -20.77
N ALA A 72 -7.86 9.61 -21.81
CA ALA A 72 -8.25 10.79 -22.56
C ALA A 72 -9.07 11.80 -21.73
N ALA A 73 -9.94 11.30 -20.86
CA ALA A 73 -10.71 12.14 -19.94
C ALA A 73 -9.79 12.79 -18.89
N ILE A 74 -8.81 12.05 -18.35
CA ILE A 74 -7.76 12.59 -17.47
C ILE A 74 -6.97 13.69 -18.19
N ALA A 75 -6.48 13.44 -19.41
CA ALA A 75 -5.71 14.44 -20.17
C ALA A 75 -6.49 15.75 -20.40
N ARG A 76 -7.81 15.69 -20.57
CA ARG A 76 -8.67 16.89 -20.62
C ARG A 76 -8.80 17.56 -19.27
N ALA A 77 -9.02 16.78 -18.19
CA ALA A 77 -9.20 17.32 -16.85
C ALA A 77 -7.95 18.04 -16.33
N VAL A 78 -6.77 17.47 -16.54
CA VAL A 78 -5.50 18.07 -16.09
C VAL A 78 -5.13 19.34 -16.84
N ALA A 79 -5.58 19.51 -18.09
CA ALA A 79 -5.32 20.73 -18.89
C ALA A 79 -5.78 22.01 -18.19
N GLY A 80 -6.92 21.96 -17.53
CA GLY A 80 -7.52 23.14 -16.85
C GLY A 80 -7.07 23.33 -15.40
N THR A 81 -6.07 22.56 -14.91
CA THR A 81 -5.64 22.65 -13.50
C THR A 81 -4.57 23.73 -13.26
N GLY A 82 -3.87 24.17 -14.30
CA GLY A 82 -2.67 25.01 -14.15
C GLY A 82 -1.48 24.26 -13.51
N ALA A 83 -1.55 22.92 -13.43
CA ALA A 83 -0.51 22.11 -12.82
C ALA A 83 0.73 22.02 -13.73
N ALA A 84 1.90 22.23 -13.15
CA ALA A 84 3.18 22.05 -13.83
C ALA A 84 3.57 20.57 -13.93
N VAL A 85 3.18 19.77 -12.94
CA VAL A 85 3.42 18.33 -12.88
C VAL A 85 2.08 17.60 -12.82
N VAL A 86 1.95 16.53 -13.61
CA VAL A 86 0.86 15.55 -13.53
C VAL A 86 1.44 14.27 -12.93
N GLU A 87 1.10 14.02 -11.68
CA GLU A 87 1.50 12.82 -10.95
C GLU A 87 0.47 11.70 -11.16
N VAL A 88 0.83 10.67 -11.89
CA VAL A 88 -0.09 9.57 -12.25
C VAL A 88 0.22 8.33 -11.41
N HIS A 89 -0.75 7.88 -10.61
CA HIS A 89 -0.58 6.74 -9.74
C HIS A 89 -0.94 5.42 -10.42
N ASN A 90 0.01 4.50 -10.46
CA ASN A 90 -0.16 3.08 -10.77
C ASN A 90 -0.83 2.77 -12.14
N ARG A 91 -0.68 3.70 -13.11
CA ARG A 91 -1.29 3.59 -14.45
C ARG A 91 -0.32 4.03 -15.54
N PRO A 92 0.63 3.15 -15.95
CA PRO A 92 1.58 3.47 -17.01
C PRO A 92 0.90 3.86 -18.32
N ASP A 93 -0.18 3.16 -18.72
CA ASP A 93 -0.96 3.45 -19.93
C ASP A 93 -1.60 4.85 -19.89
N THR A 94 -2.08 5.29 -18.74
CA THR A 94 -2.63 6.64 -18.54
C THR A 94 -1.52 7.69 -18.54
N ALA A 95 -0.38 7.42 -17.90
CA ALA A 95 0.77 8.31 -17.86
C ALA A 95 1.35 8.54 -19.27
N ASP A 96 1.52 7.47 -20.05
CA ASP A 96 1.95 7.55 -21.47
C ASP A 96 0.99 8.42 -22.28
N TYR A 97 -0.31 8.18 -22.17
CA TYR A 97 -1.32 8.97 -22.88
C TYR A 97 -1.25 10.46 -22.52
N VAL A 98 -1.19 10.79 -21.23
CA VAL A 98 -1.10 12.17 -20.76
C VAL A 98 0.17 12.83 -21.27
N ALA A 99 1.33 12.18 -21.15
CA ALA A 99 2.60 12.71 -21.62
C ALA A 99 2.60 13.07 -23.12
N ARG A 100 2.00 12.20 -23.93
CA ARG A 100 1.91 12.43 -25.41
C ARG A 100 0.91 13.52 -25.79
N HIS A 101 -0.17 13.69 -25.02
CA HIS A 101 -1.24 14.64 -25.38
C HIS A 101 -1.18 15.95 -24.57
N ARG A 102 -0.21 16.08 -23.67
CA ARG A 102 0.02 17.27 -22.83
C ARG A 102 1.51 17.63 -22.74
N PRO A 103 2.15 17.97 -23.88
CA PRO A 103 3.61 18.19 -23.90
C PRO A 103 4.07 19.36 -23.05
N GLY A 104 3.16 20.30 -22.70
CA GLY A 104 3.45 21.43 -21.80
C GLY A 104 3.41 21.08 -20.29
N GLN A 105 2.99 19.85 -19.92
CA GLN A 105 2.93 19.38 -18.55
C GLN A 105 3.93 18.24 -18.33
N ARG A 106 4.68 18.28 -17.23
CA ARG A 106 5.60 17.20 -16.87
C ARG A 106 4.81 16.06 -16.23
N VAL A 107 5.13 14.83 -16.58
CA VAL A 107 4.49 13.64 -16.00
C VAL A 107 5.46 12.93 -15.07
N LEU A 108 4.98 12.57 -13.88
CA LEU A 108 5.64 11.69 -12.93
C LEU A 108 4.77 10.44 -12.75
N LEU A 109 5.28 9.28 -13.12
CA LEU A 109 4.58 8.01 -12.88
C LEU A 109 4.98 7.46 -11.50
N VAL A 110 4.00 7.27 -10.62
CA VAL A 110 4.22 6.67 -9.30
C VAL A 110 3.70 5.24 -9.28
N LEU A 111 4.60 4.29 -9.04
CA LEU A 111 4.30 2.86 -9.07
C LEU A 111 4.15 2.30 -7.65
N HIS A 112 2.98 1.72 -7.40
CA HIS A 112 2.61 1.08 -6.14
C HIS A 112 2.54 -0.45 -6.22
N ASN A 113 2.61 -1.03 -7.42
CA ASN A 113 2.59 -2.47 -7.66
C ASN A 113 3.69 -2.87 -8.66
N ASP A 114 3.83 -4.18 -8.91
CA ASP A 114 4.77 -4.71 -9.90
C ASP A 114 4.44 -4.17 -11.31
N PRO A 115 5.33 -3.37 -11.92
CA PRO A 115 5.10 -2.81 -13.24
C PRO A 115 4.98 -3.89 -14.34
N GLN A 116 5.62 -5.03 -14.17
CA GLN A 116 5.60 -6.11 -15.17
C GLN A 116 4.20 -6.75 -15.34
N GLY A 117 3.31 -6.56 -14.36
CA GLY A 117 1.89 -6.92 -14.46
C GLY A 117 0.99 -5.78 -14.92
N MET A 118 1.55 -4.61 -15.30
CA MET A 118 0.77 -3.43 -15.66
C MET A 118 0.81 -3.14 -17.15
N ARG A 119 -0.38 -2.89 -17.73
CA ARG A 119 -0.48 -2.47 -19.12
C ARG A 119 0.40 -1.27 -19.43
N GLY A 120 1.23 -1.40 -20.47
CA GLY A 120 2.15 -0.37 -20.92
C GLY A 120 3.48 -0.36 -20.17
N ALA A 121 3.73 -1.35 -19.29
CA ALA A 121 5.01 -1.57 -18.62
C ALA A 121 5.40 -3.05 -18.53
N GLU A 122 4.69 -3.93 -19.23
CA GLU A 122 4.91 -5.37 -19.20
C GLU A 122 6.31 -5.76 -19.68
N THR A 123 6.77 -5.12 -20.75
CA THR A 123 8.06 -5.43 -21.38
C THR A 123 9.14 -4.40 -21.09
N PRO A 124 10.44 -4.76 -21.15
CA PRO A 124 11.54 -3.79 -21.03
C PRO A 124 11.44 -2.65 -22.07
N GLY A 125 11.00 -2.96 -23.31
CA GLY A 125 10.80 -1.97 -24.35
C GLY A 125 9.79 -0.89 -23.95
N GLN A 126 8.62 -1.31 -23.45
CA GLN A 126 7.59 -0.38 -22.98
C GLN A 126 8.10 0.47 -21.80
N ARG A 127 8.78 -0.13 -20.83
CA ARG A 127 9.34 0.62 -19.70
C ARG A 127 10.40 1.64 -20.14
N ARG A 128 11.23 1.30 -21.13
CA ARG A 128 12.17 2.24 -21.74
C ARG A 128 11.47 3.39 -22.47
N ASP A 129 10.37 3.11 -23.16
CA ASP A 129 9.59 4.14 -23.85
C ASP A 129 8.94 5.12 -22.87
N LEU A 130 8.47 4.63 -21.70
CA LEU A 130 8.00 5.51 -20.62
C LEU A 130 9.11 6.45 -20.15
N LEU A 131 10.36 5.95 -19.96
CA LEU A 131 11.48 6.78 -19.52
C LEU A 131 11.90 7.86 -20.53
N ARG A 132 11.55 7.74 -21.80
CA ARG A 132 11.73 8.80 -22.78
C ARG A 132 10.81 10.00 -22.55
N LEU A 133 9.65 9.76 -21.93
CA LEU A 133 8.59 10.75 -21.76
C LEU A 133 8.51 11.31 -20.34
N MET A 134 8.89 10.53 -19.31
CA MET A 134 8.64 10.87 -17.93
C MET A 134 9.68 10.26 -16.98
N ASP A 135 9.70 10.75 -15.73
CA ASP A 135 10.38 10.11 -14.63
C ASP A 135 9.44 9.14 -13.90
N VAL A 136 10.03 8.15 -13.22
CA VAL A 136 9.28 7.13 -12.49
C VAL A 136 9.68 7.14 -11.02
N ALA A 137 8.70 7.16 -10.13
CA ALA A 137 8.86 7.00 -8.70
C ALA A 137 8.30 5.66 -8.26
N CYS A 138 9.10 4.86 -7.56
CA CYS A 138 8.71 3.56 -7.04
C CYS A 138 8.58 3.61 -5.52
N VAL A 139 7.57 2.93 -4.96
CA VAL A 139 7.34 2.93 -3.51
C VAL A 139 8.37 2.10 -2.73
N SER A 140 9.14 1.23 -3.38
CA SER A 140 10.18 0.39 -2.76
C SER A 140 11.30 0.09 -3.75
N GLY A 141 12.44 -0.34 -3.22
CA GLY A 141 13.57 -0.86 -3.99
C GLY A 141 13.18 -2.08 -4.80
N TRP A 142 12.28 -2.94 -4.25
CA TRP A 142 11.75 -4.08 -4.98
C TRP A 142 10.97 -3.65 -6.24
N VAL A 143 10.02 -2.71 -6.12
CA VAL A 143 9.27 -2.18 -7.28
C VAL A 143 10.22 -1.52 -8.29
N ARG A 144 11.23 -0.77 -7.80
CA ARG A 144 12.26 -0.16 -8.63
C ARG A 144 13.05 -1.20 -9.41
N GLN A 145 13.50 -2.25 -8.76
CA GLN A 145 14.22 -3.36 -9.42
C GLN A 145 13.34 -4.03 -10.48
N ARG A 146 12.07 -4.30 -10.17
CA ARG A 146 11.10 -4.86 -11.13
C ARG A 146 10.89 -3.96 -12.34
N PHE A 147 10.92 -2.64 -12.15
CA PHE A 147 10.84 -1.69 -13.28
C PHE A 147 12.11 -1.70 -14.12
N LEU A 148 13.28 -1.75 -13.51
CA LEU A 148 14.58 -1.70 -14.19
C LEU A 148 15.00 -3.04 -14.82
N ASP A 149 14.36 -4.13 -14.47
CA ASP A 149 14.67 -5.47 -14.97
C ASP A 149 14.66 -5.51 -16.52
N GLY A 150 15.79 -5.94 -17.10
CA GLY A 150 16.01 -5.95 -18.55
C GLY A 150 16.23 -4.57 -19.19
N LEU A 151 16.44 -3.51 -18.40
CA LEU A 151 16.83 -2.18 -18.89
C LEU A 151 18.33 -1.93 -18.70
N PRO A 152 18.97 -1.08 -19.54
CA PRO A 152 20.34 -0.63 -19.31
C PRO A 152 20.49 0.16 -18.00
N ASP A 153 21.65 0.08 -17.36
CA ASP A 153 21.95 0.79 -16.11
C ASP A 153 21.77 2.32 -16.19
N SER A 154 21.98 2.90 -17.38
CA SER A 154 21.75 4.32 -17.64
C SER A 154 20.31 4.76 -17.33
N CYS A 155 19.32 3.85 -17.40
CA CYS A 155 17.93 4.13 -17.06
C CYS A 155 17.70 4.36 -15.57
N ALA A 156 18.60 3.87 -14.71
CA ALA A 156 18.43 3.91 -13.26
C ALA A 156 18.33 5.35 -12.68
N ARG A 157 18.87 6.35 -13.37
CA ARG A 157 18.85 7.77 -12.95
C ARG A 157 17.44 8.39 -13.00
N GLN A 158 16.57 7.86 -13.83
CA GLN A 158 15.20 8.35 -14.05
C GLN A 158 14.16 7.60 -13.20
N VAL A 159 14.60 6.60 -12.44
CA VAL A 159 13.73 5.75 -11.60
C VAL A 159 14.15 5.92 -10.15
N GLY A 160 13.42 6.77 -9.43
CA GLY A 160 13.72 7.09 -8.04
C GLY A 160 12.81 6.35 -7.04
N LEU A 161 13.09 6.55 -5.76
CA LEU A 161 12.29 6.02 -4.66
C LEU A 161 11.41 7.12 -4.08
N SER A 162 10.16 6.77 -3.84
CA SER A 162 9.18 7.59 -3.14
C SER A 162 8.34 6.68 -2.25
N PRO A 163 8.87 6.30 -1.07
CA PRO A 163 8.21 5.34 -0.19
C PRO A 163 6.86 5.86 0.28
N ASN A 164 5.98 4.94 0.62
CA ASN A 164 4.76 5.27 1.33
C ASN A 164 5.10 5.75 2.75
N GLY A 165 4.24 6.62 3.29
CA GLY A 165 4.41 7.17 4.63
C GLY A 165 3.42 6.58 5.63
N VAL A 166 3.81 6.58 6.91
CA VAL A 166 2.94 6.24 8.04
C VAL A 166 2.96 7.35 9.08
N ALA A 167 1.79 7.63 9.66
CA ALA A 167 1.71 8.47 10.84
C ALA A 167 2.19 7.67 12.07
N LEU A 168 3.10 8.27 12.83
CA LEU A 168 3.58 7.65 14.07
C LEU A 168 2.71 8.14 15.23
N PRO A 169 2.02 7.25 15.96
CA PRO A 169 1.33 7.63 17.19
C PRO A 169 2.33 8.21 18.19
N ALA A 170 1.96 9.32 18.85
CA ALA A 170 2.81 9.95 19.87
C ALA A 170 3.18 8.97 20.98
N MET A 171 2.24 8.12 21.38
CA MET A 171 2.46 7.04 22.35
C MET A 171 1.80 5.75 21.87
N ALA A 172 2.43 4.64 22.16
CA ALA A 172 1.84 3.31 22.03
C ALA A 172 1.71 2.70 23.43
N PRO A 173 0.64 1.95 23.73
CA PRO A 173 0.53 1.25 25.01
C PRO A 173 1.76 0.36 25.25
N PRO A 174 2.27 0.30 26.49
CA PRO A 174 3.33 -0.64 26.86
C PRO A 174 2.93 -2.06 26.48
N MET A 175 3.88 -2.89 26.06
CA MET A 175 3.60 -4.25 25.58
C MET A 175 2.89 -5.10 26.65
N ALA A 176 3.27 -4.94 27.93
CA ALA A 176 2.65 -5.65 29.05
C ALA A 176 1.17 -5.28 29.27
N GLN A 177 0.71 -4.13 28.78
CA GLN A 177 -0.68 -3.66 28.92
C GLN A 177 -1.54 -4.01 27.69
N ARG A 178 -0.95 -4.55 26.63
CA ARG A 178 -1.68 -4.96 25.43
C ARG A 178 -2.43 -6.26 25.67
N ALA A 179 -3.54 -6.41 24.94
CA ALA A 179 -4.23 -7.67 24.91
C ALA A 179 -3.27 -8.78 24.43
N ARG A 180 -3.31 -9.94 25.08
CA ARG A 180 -2.65 -11.16 24.59
C ARG A 180 -3.35 -11.63 23.32
N ARG A 181 -3.15 -10.88 22.25
CA ARG A 181 -3.84 -11.05 20.97
C ARG A 181 -2.84 -11.13 19.84
N VAL A 182 -3.06 -12.12 18.97
CA VAL A 182 -2.42 -12.21 17.67
C VAL A 182 -3.42 -11.75 16.62
N LEU A 183 -3.06 -10.71 15.87
CA LEU A 183 -3.92 -10.07 14.88
C LEU A 183 -3.40 -10.30 13.46
N PHE A 184 -4.29 -10.76 12.59
CA PHE A 184 -4.15 -10.63 11.15
C PHE A 184 -5.02 -9.45 10.68
N ALA A 185 -4.47 -8.56 9.84
CA ALA A 185 -5.22 -7.48 9.22
C ALA A 185 -4.94 -7.41 7.71
N GLY A 186 -5.98 -7.44 6.88
CA GLY A 186 -5.83 -7.40 5.43
C GLY A 186 -6.96 -8.07 4.68
N ARG A 187 -6.84 -8.15 3.35
CA ARG A 187 -7.82 -8.90 2.56
C ARG A 187 -7.78 -10.38 2.95
N VAL A 188 -8.95 -10.98 3.10
CA VAL A 188 -9.10 -12.41 3.44
C VAL A 188 -9.08 -13.20 2.13
N VAL A 189 -7.87 -13.42 1.63
CA VAL A 189 -7.58 -14.15 0.38
C VAL A 189 -6.32 -14.99 0.55
N ALA A 190 -6.14 -16.01 -0.28
CA ALA A 190 -4.98 -16.91 -0.23
C ALA A 190 -3.64 -16.15 -0.38
N ASP A 191 -3.58 -15.18 -1.28
CA ASP A 191 -2.37 -14.35 -1.51
C ASP A 191 -1.86 -13.66 -0.24
N LYS A 192 -2.77 -13.30 0.68
CA LYS A 192 -2.42 -12.67 1.96
C LYS A 192 -2.15 -13.66 3.08
N GLY A 193 -2.26 -14.98 2.81
CA GLY A 193 -1.97 -16.03 3.77
C GLY A 193 -2.99 -16.13 4.91
N ALA A 194 -4.26 -15.73 4.66
CA ALA A 194 -5.31 -15.82 5.66
C ALA A 194 -5.54 -17.26 6.16
N ASP A 195 -5.42 -18.23 5.26
CA ASP A 195 -5.49 -19.65 5.56
C ASP A 195 -4.28 -20.14 6.37
N LEU A 196 -3.09 -19.61 6.12
CA LEU A 196 -1.87 -19.92 6.89
C LEU A 196 -1.99 -19.41 8.32
N PHE A 197 -2.52 -18.19 8.48
CA PHE A 197 -2.80 -17.64 9.80
C PHE A 197 -3.76 -18.56 10.58
N VAL A 198 -4.90 -18.95 9.97
CA VAL A 198 -5.86 -19.87 10.61
C VAL A 198 -5.22 -21.21 10.95
N ALA A 199 -4.43 -21.79 10.03
CA ALA A 199 -3.76 -23.06 10.27
C ALA A 199 -2.71 -22.98 11.40
N ALA A 200 -2.00 -21.85 11.54
CA ALA A 200 -1.08 -21.61 12.65
C ALA A 200 -1.85 -21.44 13.97
N CYS A 201 -2.95 -20.71 13.98
CA CYS A 201 -3.80 -20.55 15.16
C CYS A 201 -4.38 -21.90 15.64
N ALA A 202 -4.84 -22.75 14.72
CA ALA A 202 -5.35 -24.09 15.06
C ALA A 202 -4.35 -24.95 15.83
N ARG A 203 -3.05 -24.76 15.59
CA ARG A 203 -1.98 -25.48 16.31
C ARG A 203 -1.73 -24.89 17.69
N LEU A 204 -1.97 -23.60 17.90
CA LEU A 204 -1.63 -22.87 19.13
C LEU A 204 -2.79 -22.79 20.12
N ALA A 205 -4.01 -22.64 19.64
CA ALA A 205 -5.20 -22.45 20.48
C ALA A 205 -5.35 -23.49 21.60
N PRO A 206 -5.11 -24.82 21.37
CA PRO A 206 -5.26 -25.81 22.43
C PRO A 206 -4.28 -25.64 23.59
N THR A 207 -3.11 -25.02 23.34
CA THR A 207 -2.03 -24.88 24.35
C THR A 207 -1.86 -23.44 24.84
N ARG A 208 -2.65 -22.50 24.34
CA ARG A 208 -2.56 -21.05 24.64
C ARG A 208 -3.96 -20.47 24.86
N PRO A 209 -4.75 -20.96 25.82
CA PRO A 209 -6.14 -20.53 26.05
C PRO A 209 -6.26 -19.08 26.54
N ASP A 210 -5.17 -18.47 26.97
CA ASP A 210 -5.04 -17.08 27.43
C ASP A 210 -4.72 -16.10 26.30
N TRP A 211 -4.67 -16.58 25.03
CA TRP A 211 -4.43 -15.75 23.86
C TRP A 211 -5.63 -15.71 22.92
N ASP A 212 -5.97 -14.51 22.45
CA ASP A 212 -6.98 -14.28 21.43
C ASP A 212 -6.35 -14.32 20.03
N PHE A 213 -7.03 -14.95 19.07
CA PHE A 213 -6.69 -14.91 17.65
C PHE A 213 -7.75 -14.14 16.90
N ARG A 214 -7.36 -13.05 16.24
CA ARG A 214 -8.32 -12.19 15.54
C ARG A 214 -7.88 -11.92 14.11
N MET A 215 -8.87 -11.93 13.20
CA MET A 215 -8.72 -11.58 11.79
C MET A 215 -9.63 -10.42 11.45
N ILE A 216 -9.04 -9.29 10.97
CA ILE A 216 -9.78 -8.12 10.50
C ILE A 216 -9.60 -8.00 8.99
N GLY A 217 -10.71 -7.99 8.27
CA GLY A 217 -10.74 -7.82 6.83
C GLY A 217 -11.84 -8.61 6.15
N ALA A 218 -11.97 -8.41 4.85
CA ALA A 218 -12.87 -9.12 3.97
C ALA A 218 -12.16 -9.38 2.64
N ASP A 219 -12.82 -10.04 1.70
CA ASP A 219 -12.28 -10.22 0.35
C ASP A 219 -12.00 -8.88 -0.35
N ARG A 220 -12.83 -7.87 -0.09
CA ARG A 220 -12.70 -6.50 -0.62
C ARG A 220 -12.77 -5.47 0.51
N PHE A 221 -12.30 -4.25 0.23
CA PHE A 221 -12.27 -3.13 1.18
C PHE A 221 -13.64 -2.43 1.30
N ARG A 222 -14.70 -3.20 1.61
CA ARG A 222 -16.06 -2.67 1.79
C ARG A 222 -16.91 -3.63 2.62
N THR A 223 -17.88 -3.07 3.36
CA THR A 223 -18.74 -3.81 4.28
C THR A 223 -19.68 -4.82 3.59
N ASP A 224 -20.10 -4.51 2.36
CA ASP A 224 -21.00 -5.33 1.53
C ASP A 224 -20.24 -6.24 0.56
N ALA A 225 -18.97 -6.57 0.86
CA ALA A 225 -18.19 -7.48 0.04
C ALA A 225 -18.87 -8.86 0.00
N PRO A 226 -19.05 -9.45 -1.20
CA PRO A 226 -19.63 -10.79 -1.31
C PRO A 226 -18.72 -11.81 -0.62
N VAL A 227 -19.33 -12.81 -0.02
CA VAL A 227 -18.60 -13.95 0.54
C VAL A 227 -18.10 -14.81 -0.63
N THR A 228 -16.77 -14.86 -0.82
CA THR A 228 -16.16 -15.70 -1.85
C THR A 228 -16.07 -17.15 -1.40
N PRO A 229 -15.93 -18.13 -2.31
CA PRO A 229 -15.70 -19.53 -1.95
C PRO A 229 -14.55 -19.70 -0.97
N PHE A 230 -13.44 -18.97 -1.15
CA PHE A 230 -12.29 -19.00 -0.23
C PHE A 230 -12.69 -18.61 1.20
N VAL A 231 -13.45 -17.53 1.38
CA VAL A 231 -13.90 -17.07 2.71
C VAL A 231 -14.93 -18.05 3.29
N SER A 232 -15.82 -18.60 2.46
CA SER A 232 -16.79 -19.60 2.87
C SER A 232 -16.11 -20.86 3.43
N ASP A 233 -15.07 -21.34 2.75
CA ASP A 233 -14.30 -22.54 3.15
C ASP A 233 -13.38 -22.27 4.35
N LEU A 234 -12.91 -21.02 4.51
CA LEU A 234 -12.05 -20.63 5.61
C LEU A 234 -12.80 -20.47 6.93
N ARG A 235 -14.03 -19.96 6.89
CA ARG A 235 -14.82 -19.61 8.09
C ARG A 235 -15.00 -20.78 9.08
N PRO A 236 -15.44 -21.99 8.69
CA PRO A 236 -15.56 -23.11 9.64
C PRO A 236 -14.18 -23.49 10.24
N LYS A 237 -13.10 -23.41 9.47
CA LYS A 237 -11.74 -23.69 9.95
C LYS A 237 -11.29 -22.63 10.96
N ALA A 238 -11.60 -21.36 10.70
CA ALA A 238 -11.31 -20.25 11.61
C ALA A 238 -12.07 -20.41 12.94
N THR A 239 -13.35 -20.76 12.88
CA THR A 239 -14.17 -21.03 14.08
C THR A 239 -13.58 -22.19 14.89
N ALA A 240 -13.22 -23.30 14.25
CA ALA A 240 -12.61 -24.46 14.91
C ALA A 240 -11.24 -24.13 15.53
N ALA A 241 -10.50 -23.17 14.93
CA ALA A 241 -9.22 -22.69 15.43
C ALA A 241 -9.34 -21.57 16.48
N GLY A 242 -10.55 -21.19 16.92
CA GLY A 242 -10.78 -20.09 17.86
C GLY A 242 -10.43 -18.69 17.31
N VAL A 243 -10.44 -18.53 15.98
CA VAL A 243 -10.14 -17.24 15.33
C VAL A 243 -11.43 -16.42 15.18
N ASP A 244 -11.48 -15.24 15.81
CA ASP A 244 -12.52 -14.23 15.60
C ASP A 244 -12.35 -13.56 14.23
N MET A 245 -13.25 -13.85 13.28
CA MET A 245 -13.30 -13.19 11.97
C MET A 245 -14.18 -11.94 12.05
N ALA A 246 -13.62 -10.81 12.42
CA ALA A 246 -14.33 -9.54 12.67
C ALA A 246 -14.91 -8.88 11.40
N GLY A 247 -14.57 -9.38 10.20
CA GLY A 247 -14.98 -8.79 8.93
C GLY A 247 -14.27 -7.48 8.60
N TYR A 248 -14.78 -6.76 7.62
CA TYR A 248 -14.25 -5.44 7.24
C TYR A 248 -14.41 -4.44 8.39
N ARG A 249 -13.35 -3.64 8.60
CA ARG A 249 -13.37 -2.50 9.52
C ARG A 249 -12.78 -1.27 8.83
N PRO A 250 -13.24 -0.06 9.17
CA PRO A 250 -12.61 1.18 8.74
C PRO A 250 -11.13 1.23 9.15
N HIS A 251 -10.29 1.90 8.36
CA HIS A 251 -8.84 1.94 8.58
C HIS A 251 -8.44 2.39 9.99
N ALA A 252 -9.13 3.41 10.54
CA ALA A 252 -8.87 3.86 11.91
C ALA A 252 -9.10 2.77 12.97
N GLU A 253 -10.12 1.92 12.79
CA GLU A 253 -10.38 0.79 13.69
C GLU A 253 -9.31 -0.31 13.55
N VAL A 254 -8.79 -0.51 12.33
CA VAL A 254 -7.66 -1.44 12.10
C VAL A 254 -6.42 -0.97 12.84
N LEU A 255 -6.07 0.33 12.73
CA LEU A 255 -4.94 0.92 13.45
C LEU A 255 -5.11 0.82 14.98
N ALA A 256 -6.32 1.08 15.49
CA ALA A 256 -6.63 0.92 16.91
C ALA A 256 -6.49 -0.54 17.35
N ALA A 257 -6.92 -1.50 16.55
CA ALA A 257 -6.75 -2.93 16.84
C ALA A 257 -5.27 -3.35 16.85
N MET A 258 -4.45 -2.82 15.94
CA MET A 258 -3.00 -3.04 15.92
C MET A 258 -2.33 -2.46 17.18
N ALA A 259 -2.77 -1.28 17.63
CA ALA A 259 -2.24 -0.66 18.85
C ALA A 259 -2.57 -1.45 20.14
N GLN A 260 -3.64 -2.24 20.12
CA GLN A 260 -4.05 -3.09 21.23
C GLN A 260 -3.48 -4.51 21.17
N ALA A 261 -3.10 -4.99 20.00
CA ALA A 261 -2.58 -6.34 19.82
C ALA A 261 -1.12 -6.45 20.27
N ALA A 262 -0.77 -7.55 20.92
CA ALA A 262 0.62 -7.84 21.26
C ALA A 262 1.44 -8.24 20.03
N ILE A 263 0.84 -9.03 19.12
CA ILE A 263 1.49 -9.54 17.92
C ILE A 263 0.62 -9.24 16.71
N VAL A 264 1.23 -8.79 15.62
CA VAL A 264 0.59 -8.68 14.30
C VAL A 264 1.31 -9.58 13.30
N VAL A 265 0.53 -10.30 12.49
CA VAL A 265 1.06 -11.27 11.52
C VAL A 265 0.66 -10.85 10.10
N VAL A 266 1.66 -10.80 9.21
CA VAL A 266 1.51 -10.47 7.77
C VAL A 266 2.09 -11.62 6.94
N PRO A 267 1.38 -12.76 6.82
CA PRO A 267 1.91 -13.99 6.24
C PRO A 267 1.67 -14.07 4.73
N SER A 268 1.92 -12.98 4.01
CA SER A 268 1.66 -12.89 2.57
C SER A 268 2.48 -13.90 1.77
N ARG A 269 1.81 -14.60 0.83
CA ARG A 269 2.46 -15.37 -0.26
C ARG A 269 2.75 -14.48 -1.46
N TRP A 270 1.90 -13.48 -1.67
CA TRP A 270 2.05 -12.49 -2.74
C TRP A 270 3.25 -11.58 -2.48
N PRO A 271 4.11 -11.31 -3.46
CA PRO A 271 5.18 -10.33 -3.33
C PRO A 271 4.61 -8.92 -3.07
N GLU A 272 4.56 -8.53 -1.82
CA GLU A 272 4.05 -7.21 -1.42
C GLU A 272 4.92 -6.11 -2.02
N PRO A 273 4.35 -5.17 -2.77
CA PRO A 273 5.16 -4.09 -3.36
C PRO A 273 5.81 -3.18 -2.32
N PHE A 274 5.15 -3.01 -1.16
CA PHE A 274 5.65 -2.23 -0.03
C PHE A 274 5.34 -2.89 1.32
N GLY A 275 4.04 -3.13 1.62
CA GLY A 275 3.62 -3.76 2.86
C GLY A 275 3.14 -2.76 3.91
N MET A 276 2.14 -1.93 3.56
CA MET A 276 1.56 -0.95 4.49
C MET A 276 1.12 -1.56 5.82
N THR A 277 0.48 -2.74 5.79
CA THR A 277 0.02 -3.42 7.02
C THR A 277 1.19 -3.71 7.98
N ALA A 278 2.34 -4.14 7.45
CA ALA A 278 3.53 -4.37 8.27
C ALA A 278 4.08 -3.06 8.84
N LEU A 279 4.15 -2.01 8.02
CA LEU A 279 4.59 -0.69 8.47
C LEU A 279 3.67 -0.10 9.54
N GLU A 280 2.36 -0.21 9.36
CA GLU A 280 1.35 0.26 10.32
C GLU A 280 1.40 -0.51 11.64
N ALA A 281 1.62 -1.82 11.59
CA ALA A 281 1.79 -2.65 12.79
C ALA A 281 3.04 -2.23 13.59
N MET A 282 4.17 -2.00 12.92
CA MET A 282 5.39 -1.50 13.55
C MET A 282 5.19 -0.09 14.14
N ALA A 283 4.54 0.82 13.41
CA ALA A 283 4.22 2.15 13.89
C ALA A 283 3.32 2.13 15.12
N ALA A 284 2.33 1.23 15.15
CA ALA A 284 1.47 0.98 16.31
C ALA A 284 2.20 0.31 17.49
N GLY A 285 3.45 -0.14 17.31
CA GLY A 285 4.27 -0.78 18.33
C GLY A 285 3.85 -2.20 18.66
N ALA A 286 3.23 -2.93 17.75
CA ALA A 286 3.03 -4.37 17.87
C ALA A 286 4.32 -5.14 17.53
N ALA A 287 4.52 -6.31 18.12
CA ALA A 287 5.55 -7.23 17.65
C ALA A 287 5.11 -7.82 16.30
N LEU A 288 5.89 -7.59 15.25
CA LEU A 288 5.53 -7.97 13.89
C LEU A 288 6.17 -9.29 13.47
N ILE A 289 5.36 -10.19 12.91
CA ILE A 289 5.83 -11.32 12.10
C ILE A 289 5.39 -11.09 10.67
N ALA A 290 6.31 -11.12 9.70
CA ALA A 290 6.00 -10.89 8.29
C ALA A 290 6.74 -11.89 7.38
N SER A 291 6.16 -12.13 6.19
CA SER A 291 6.82 -12.95 5.16
C SER A 291 7.96 -12.18 4.49
N PRO A 292 9.08 -12.85 4.12
CA PRO A 292 10.20 -12.23 3.43
C PRO A 292 9.96 -12.14 1.92
N VAL A 293 8.83 -11.52 1.48
CA VAL A 293 8.42 -11.45 0.07
C VAL A 293 8.24 -10.03 -0.44
N GLY A 294 8.63 -9.79 -1.69
CA GLY A 294 8.49 -8.47 -2.32
C GLY A 294 9.30 -7.38 -1.62
N GLY A 295 8.68 -6.25 -1.33
CA GLY A 295 9.26 -5.12 -0.59
C GLY A 295 9.21 -5.25 0.94
N LEU A 296 8.57 -6.32 1.48
CA LEU A 296 8.48 -6.51 2.95
C LEU A 296 9.85 -6.55 3.64
N PRO A 297 10.88 -7.26 3.14
CA PRO A 297 12.19 -7.27 3.79
C PRO A 297 12.81 -5.87 3.92
N GLU A 298 12.62 -5.01 2.92
CA GLU A 298 13.10 -3.62 2.92
C GLU A 298 12.36 -2.78 3.98
N VAL A 299 11.04 -2.88 4.00
CA VAL A 299 10.19 -2.08 4.91
C VAL A 299 10.33 -2.55 6.35
N VAL A 300 10.37 -3.85 6.57
CA VAL A 300 10.48 -4.44 7.91
C VAL A 300 11.88 -4.29 8.51
N GLY A 301 12.93 -4.47 7.69
CA GLY A 301 14.32 -4.41 8.19
C GLY A 301 14.52 -5.32 9.39
N ASN A 302 15.07 -4.77 10.48
CA ASN A 302 15.22 -5.47 11.76
C ASN A 302 14.06 -5.21 12.75
N GLY A 303 13.02 -4.49 12.32
CA GLY A 303 11.86 -4.10 13.14
C GLY A 303 10.76 -5.17 13.21
N GLY A 304 10.95 -6.33 12.62
CA GLY A 304 10.02 -7.46 12.66
C GLY A 304 10.74 -8.78 12.49
N LEU A 305 10.06 -9.85 12.84
CA LEU A 305 10.53 -11.21 12.61
C LEU A 305 10.11 -11.65 11.20
N LEU A 306 11.08 -11.87 10.32
CA LEU A 306 10.82 -12.40 8.98
C LEU A 306 10.73 -13.92 9.03
N CYS A 307 9.59 -14.47 8.64
CA CYS A 307 9.29 -15.90 8.64
C CYS A 307 8.65 -16.28 7.31
N ALA A 308 9.17 -17.34 6.68
CA ALA A 308 8.55 -17.89 5.47
C ALA A 308 7.08 -18.27 5.78
N PRO A 309 6.12 -17.94 4.90
CA PRO A 309 4.71 -18.18 5.19
C PRO A 309 4.36 -19.67 5.16
N ASP A 310 4.99 -20.43 4.30
CA ASP A 310 4.81 -21.88 4.17
C ASP A 310 6.05 -22.66 4.66
N PRO A 311 5.88 -23.75 5.38
CA PRO A 311 4.61 -24.27 5.90
C PRO A 311 4.11 -23.48 7.14
N ALA A 312 2.81 -23.53 7.41
CA ALA A 312 2.17 -22.88 8.58
C ALA A 312 2.76 -23.32 9.94
N THR A 313 3.50 -24.42 9.99
CA THR A 313 4.27 -24.86 11.15
C THR A 313 5.36 -23.88 11.55
N GLY A 314 6.07 -23.31 10.58
CA GLY A 314 7.09 -22.28 10.81
C GLY A 314 6.46 -21.01 11.39
N LEU A 315 5.32 -20.59 10.83
CA LEU A 315 4.57 -19.45 11.34
C LEU A 315 4.06 -19.70 12.77
N ALA A 316 3.50 -20.88 13.04
CA ALA A 316 3.05 -21.25 14.40
C ALA A 316 4.21 -21.24 15.41
N HIS A 317 5.39 -21.72 15.02
CA HIS A 317 6.59 -21.69 15.87
C HIS A 317 7.04 -20.24 16.17
N ALA A 318 7.09 -19.40 15.14
CA ALA A 318 7.41 -17.97 15.31
C ALA A 318 6.40 -17.23 16.22
N MET A 319 5.10 -17.52 16.06
CA MET A 319 4.07 -17.00 16.93
C MET A 319 4.25 -17.49 18.37
N ALA A 320 4.46 -18.78 18.60
CA ALA A 320 4.66 -19.36 19.94
C ALA A 320 5.85 -18.71 20.65
N GLY A 321 6.99 -18.56 19.97
CA GLY A 321 8.17 -17.92 20.54
C GLY A 321 7.87 -16.50 21.06
N LEU A 322 7.15 -15.70 20.26
CA LEU A 322 6.74 -14.37 20.72
C LEU A 322 5.61 -14.39 21.77
N MET A 323 4.73 -15.38 21.77
CA MET A 323 3.68 -15.51 22.80
C MET A 323 4.27 -15.82 24.16
N ASP A 324 5.33 -16.57 24.23
CA ASP A 324 5.96 -17.05 25.47
C ASP A 324 6.99 -16.04 26.03
N ASP A 325 7.52 -15.13 25.21
CA ASP A 325 8.62 -14.23 25.58
C ASP A 325 8.20 -12.75 25.51
N LEU A 326 7.84 -12.17 26.67
CA LEU A 326 7.49 -10.75 26.77
C LEU A 326 8.68 -9.82 26.45
N PRO A 327 9.90 -10.04 27.00
CA PRO A 327 11.07 -9.25 26.63
C PRO A 327 11.36 -9.25 25.10
N ALA A 328 11.24 -10.39 24.43
CA ALA A 328 11.42 -10.45 23.00
C ALA A 328 10.37 -9.63 22.24
N ARG A 329 9.10 -9.63 22.69
CA ARG A 329 8.06 -8.77 22.10
C ARG A 329 8.36 -7.28 22.29
N GLU A 330 8.82 -6.89 23.47
CA GLU A 330 9.17 -5.50 23.81
C GLU A 330 10.33 -5.00 22.95
N ASP A 331 11.40 -5.78 22.84
CA ASP A 331 12.54 -5.47 21.97
C ASP A 331 12.13 -5.35 20.51
N LEU A 332 11.37 -6.34 20.00
CA LEU A 332 10.93 -6.34 18.61
C LEU A 332 10.01 -5.14 18.31
N ALA A 333 9.10 -4.79 19.23
CA ALA A 333 8.23 -3.64 19.10
C ALA A 333 9.00 -2.32 19.12
N ALA A 334 10.02 -2.19 19.97
CA ALA A 334 10.89 -1.00 20.02
C ALA A 334 11.67 -0.82 18.71
N ARG A 335 12.28 -1.89 18.21
CA ARG A 335 12.95 -1.88 16.89
C ARG A 335 11.97 -1.60 15.76
N GLY A 336 10.75 -2.16 15.84
CA GLY A 336 9.67 -1.90 14.88
C GLY A 336 9.31 -0.43 14.79
N ARG A 337 9.10 0.25 15.92
CA ARG A 337 8.83 1.69 15.96
C ARG A 337 9.99 2.51 15.39
N ALA A 338 11.23 2.17 15.73
CA ALA A 338 12.41 2.84 15.21
C ALA A 338 12.51 2.68 13.67
N GLN A 339 12.22 1.49 13.16
CA GLN A 339 12.19 1.22 11.72
C GLN A 339 11.04 1.98 11.04
N ALA A 340 9.83 2.00 11.61
CA ALA A 340 8.68 2.72 11.07
C ALA A 340 8.93 4.23 11.01
N ALA A 341 9.69 4.80 11.95
CA ALA A 341 10.04 6.21 11.95
C ALA A 341 10.82 6.64 10.68
N ARG A 342 11.55 5.74 10.05
CA ARG A 342 12.24 5.98 8.77
C ARG A 342 11.28 6.18 7.60
N PHE A 343 10.03 5.76 7.76
CA PHE A 343 8.94 5.91 6.81
C PHE A 343 7.87 6.88 7.32
N GLY A 344 8.22 7.80 8.20
CA GLY A 344 7.31 8.82 8.69
C GLY A 344 6.77 9.71 7.55
N ILE A 345 5.56 10.25 7.72
CA ILE A 345 4.87 11.07 6.70
C ILE A 345 5.75 12.19 6.16
N GLU A 346 6.50 12.89 7.01
CA GLU A 346 7.34 14.02 6.57
C GLU A 346 8.50 13.56 5.67
N HIS A 347 9.12 12.43 6.00
CA HIS A 347 10.14 11.84 5.13
C HIS A 347 9.56 11.41 3.77
N ALA A 348 8.40 10.75 3.78
CA ALA A 348 7.74 10.34 2.54
C ALA A 348 7.33 11.55 1.68
N ARG A 349 6.85 12.64 2.30
CA ARG A 349 6.57 13.91 1.62
C ARG A 349 7.82 14.52 1.00
N ALA A 350 8.94 14.53 1.72
CA ALA A 350 10.21 15.05 1.20
C ALA A 350 10.70 14.22 -0.01
N CYS A 351 10.65 12.90 0.05
CA CYS A 351 10.98 12.03 -1.07
C CYS A 351 10.07 12.28 -2.29
N ARG A 352 8.75 12.39 -2.07
CA ARG A 352 7.79 12.69 -3.13
C ARG A 352 8.05 14.06 -3.76
N ALA A 353 8.34 15.07 -2.94
CA ALA A 353 8.69 16.41 -3.39
C ALA A 353 9.94 16.41 -4.27
N ALA A 354 10.98 15.69 -3.86
CA ALA A 354 12.22 15.57 -4.63
C ALA A 354 11.98 14.94 -6.02
N MET A 355 11.09 13.92 -6.11
CA MET A 355 10.72 13.31 -7.39
C MET A 355 9.94 14.28 -8.29
N ARG A 356 9.02 15.07 -7.71
CA ARG A 356 8.28 16.12 -8.43
C ARG A 356 9.22 17.21 -8.96
N ASP A 357 10.20 17.65 -8.16
CA ASP A 357 11.22 18.61 -8.55
C ASP A 357 12.14 18.05 -9.67
N ALA A 358 12.49 16.77 -9.61
CA ALA A 358 13.26 16.11 -10.65
C ALA A 358 12.51 16.10 -11.99
N ALA A 359 11.22 15.76 -11.97
CA ALA A 359 10.37 15.75 -13.16
C ALA A 359 10.26 17.15 -13.80
N LEU A 360 10.23 18.22 -13.01
CA LEU A 360 10.24 19.60 -13.51
C LEU A 360 11.54 19.96 -14.22
N ARG A 361 12.70 19.61 -13.62
CA ARG A 361 14.02 19.93 -14.18
C ARG A 361 14.33 19.26 -15.50
N ARG A 362 13.74 18.12 -15.76
CA ARG A 362 13.93 17.35 -17.02
C ARG A 362 13.62 18.15 -18.30
N GLY A 363 12.92 19.23 -18.24
CA GLY A 363 12.47 20.00 -19.39
C GLY A 363 13.18 21.33 -19.61
N GLY A 364 14.22 21.63 -18.85
CA GLY A 364 15.01 22.84 -18.96
C GLY A 364 16.39 22.65 -19.64
N ALA A 365 16.61 21.48 -20.27
CA ALA A 365 17.83 21.19 -21.03
C ALA A 365 17.53 21.13 -22.52
#